data_181b8b5ba3f947eed50543a25d9197b2
#
_entry.id   181b8b5ba3f947eed50543a25d9197b2
#
_cell.length_a   1.000
_cell.length_b   1.000
_cell.length_c   1.000
_cell.angle_alpha   90.00
_cell.angle_beta   90.00
_cell.angle_gamma   90.00
#
_symmetry.space_group_name_H-M   'P 1'
#
loop_
_entity.id
_entity.type
_entity.pdbx_description
1 polymer ?
#
loop_
_entity_poly.entity_id
_entity_poly.type
_entity_poly.pdbx_seq_one_letter_code
_entity_poly.pdbx_strand_id
1 'polypeptide(L)'
;QRIIENDENRLKYIIDNNEQIINERSLPGIQNLYNVKKTIEDLYPLVAGAIGENLVVKEIEKLPNDYILLNDFSMKFSPPIYNRHTNDRIFSIQIDHLLISKSGIYILETKNWSKKSIESLDLRSPVEQITRTSYALFLLVNDAKIKLTEHHWGDKQIPIRNIIVMINEKPKEDFKYVKVKSLKELNNYLTYFEPVFTETEVNRIANYLIKNQN
;
A
#
# COMPACT_ATOMS: atom_id res chain seq x y z
N GLN A 1 -25.26 -61.93 -31.18
CA GLN A 1 -25.21 -61.08 -32.39
C GLN A 1 -25.53 -59.60 -32.08
N ARG A 2 -26.65 -59.28 -31.43
CA ARG A 2 -27.11 -57.89 -31.14
C ARG A 2 -26.12 -57.09 -30.25
N ILE A 3 -25.38 -57.75 -29.36
CA ILE A 3 -24.41 -57.08 -28.46
C ILE A 3 -23.15 -56.69 -29.24
N ILE A 4 -22.65 -57.56 -30.11
CA ILE A 4 -21.47 -57.34 -30.93
C ILE A 4 -21.73 -56.17 -31.91
N GLU A 5 -22.88 -56.20 -32.56
CA GLU A 5 -23.30 -55.15 -33.52
C GLU A 5 -23.43 -53.77 -32.84
N ASN A 6 -23.87 -53.70 -31.60
CA ASN A 6 -23.95 -52.47 -30.80
C ASN A 6 -22.57 -51.93 -30.43
N ASP A 7 -21.63 -52.82 -30.09
CA ASP A 7 -20.26 -52.45 -29.72
C ASP A 7 -19.46 -51.98 -30.97
N GLU A 8 -19.68 -52.63 -32.13
CA GLU A 8 -19.09 -52.21 -33.41
C GLU A 8 -19.58 -50.83 -33.82
N ASN A 9 -20.85 -50.56 -33.69
CA ASN A 9 -21.45 -49.24 -34.00
C ASN A 9 -20.92 -48.16 -33.03
N ARG A 10 -20.75 -48.50 -31.75
CA ARG A 10 -20.19 -47.57 -30.77
C ARG A 10 -18.70 -47.27 -31.03
N LEU A 11 -17.94 -48.29 -31.41
CA LEU A 11 -16.54 -48.14 -31.78
C LEU A 11 -16.38 -47.22 -32.99
N LYS A 12 -17.20 -47.46 -34.02
CA LYS A 12 -17.22 -46.65 -35.24
C LYS A 12 -17.56 -45.20 -34.92
N TYR A 13 -18.59 -44.96 -34.10
CA TYR A 13 -18.94 -43.61 -33.66
C TYR A 13 -17.79 -42.90 -32.94
N ILE A 14 -17.07 -43.60 -32.04
CA ILE A 14 -15.93 -43.04 -31.33
C ILE A 14 -14.78 -42.69 -32.27
N ILE A 15 -14.50 -43.55 -33.26
CA ILE A 15 -13.47 -43.29 -34.26
C ILE A 15 -13.81 -42.13 -35.14
N ASP A 16 -15.04 -42.07 -35.65
CA ASP A 16 -15.50 -41.01 -36.59
C ASP A 16 -15.64 -39.66 -35.90
N ASN A 17 -15.89 -39.62 -34.55
CA ASN A 17 -16.10 -38.38 -33.80
C ASN A 17 -15.04 -38.15 -32.72
N ASN A 18 -13.89 -38.76 -32.87
CA ASN A 18 -12.79 -38.77 -31.89
C ASN A 18 -12.41 -37.36 -31.41
N GLU A 19 -12.15 -36.38 -32.30
CA GLU A 19 -11.78 -35.03 -31.95
C GLU A 19 -12.90 -34.29 -31.20
N GLN A 20 -14.16 -34.48 -31.61
CA GLN A 20 -15.30 -33.89 -30.92
C GLN A 20 -15.44 -34.42 -29.49
N ILE A 21 -15.35 -35.72 -29.30
CA ILE A 21 -15.46 -36.39 -28.02
C ILE A 21 -14.31 -35.96 -27.07
N ILE A 22 -13.09 -35.85 -27.60
CA ILE A 22 -11.94 -35.35 -26.84
C ILE A 22 -12.19 -33.91 -26.40
N ASN A 23 -12.61 -33.06 -27.32
CA ASN A 23 -12.88 -31.66 -27.03
C ASN A 23 -14.01 -31.50 -25.99
N GLU A 24 -15.13 -32.17 -26.16
CA GLU A 24 -16.26 -32.11 -25.22
C GLU A 24 -15.89 -32.56 -23.82
N ARG A 25 -15.00 -33.56 -23.68
CA ARG A 25 -14.54 -34.07 -22.38
C ARG A 25 -13.45 -33.24 -21.76
N SER A 26 -12.57 -32.63 -22.54
CA SER A 26 -11.43 -31.86 -22.04
C SER A 26 -11.75 -30.35 -21.82
N LEU A 27 -12.62 -29.77 -22.63
CA LEU A 27 -12.97 -28.35 -22.56
C LEU A 27 -13.38 -27.88 -21.15
N PRO A 28 -14.27 -28.57 -20.42
CA PRO A 28 -14.65 -28.13 -19.05
C PRO A 28 -13.47 -28.12 -18.10
N GLY A 29 -12.59 -29.11 -18.18
CA GLY A 29 -11.37 -29.20 -17.35
C GLY A 29 -10.37 -28.09 -17.70
N ILE A 30 -10.14 -27.84 -19.00
CA ILE A 30 -9.27 -26.77 -19.47
C ILE A 30 -9.82 -25.41 -19.04
N GLN A 31 -11.11 -25.17 -19.18
CA GLN A 31 -11.76 -23.91 -18.75
C GLN A 31 -11.63 -23.69 -17.25
N ASN A 32 -11.81 -24.74 -16.45
CA ASN A 32 -11.61 -24.66 -15.00
C ASN A 32 -10.16 -24.32 -14.64
N LEU A 33 -9.18 -24.95 -15.25
CA LEU A 33 -7.76 -24.64 -15.04
C LEU A 33 -7.42 -23.20 -15.45
N TYR A 34 -7.99 -22.72 -16.57
CA TYR A 34 -7.83 -21.32 -16.97
C TYR A 34 -8.39 -20.35 -15.94
N ASN A 35 -9.59 -20.62 -15.43
CA ASN A 35 -10.23 -19.79 -14.40
C ASN A 35 -9.42 -19.78 -13.11
N VAL A 36 -8.92 -20.95 -12.66
CA VAL A 36 -8.05 -21.06 -11.48
C VAL A 36 -6.76 -20.27 -11.68
N LYS A 37 -6.10 -20.43 -12.83
CA LYS A 37 -4.89 -19.68 -13.18
C LYS A 37 -5.14 -18.19 -13.14
N LYS A 38 -6.21 -17.71 -13.77
CA LYS A 38 -6.59 -16.28 -13.76
C LYS A 38 -6.82 -15.77 -12.34
N THR A 39 -7.55 -16.53 -11.51
CA THR A 39 -7.78 -16.16 -10.11
C THR A 39 -6.46 -16.03 -9.33
N ILE A 40 -5.51 -16.93 -9.54
CA ILE A 40 -4.19 -16.84 -8.90
C ILE A 40 -3.44 -15.59 -9.38
N GLU A 41 -3.46 -15.31 -10.69
CA GLU A 41 -2.82 -14.13 -11.26
C GLU A 41 -3.42 -12.82 -10.73
N ASP A 42 -4.74 -12.75 -10.56
CA ASP A 42 -5.46 -11.59 -10.01
C ASP A 42 -5.18 -11.39 -8.50
N LEU A 43 -5.03 -12.46 -7.74
CA LEU A 43 -4.77 -12.42 -6.29
C LEU A 43 -3.30 -12.16 -5.93
N TYR A 44 -2.37 -12.54 -6.81
CA TYR A 44 -0.94 -12.46 -6.53
C TYR A 44 -0.46 -11.04 -6.13
N PRO A 45 -0.88 -9.95 -6.81
CA PRO A 45 -0.48 -8.59 -6.42
C PRO A 45 -0.97 -8.19 -5.01
N LEU A 46 -2.18 -8.63 -4.63
CA LEU A 46 -2.75 -8.34 -3.31
C LEU A 46 -1.97 -9.06 -2.21
N VAL A 47 -1.68 -10.34 -2.40
CA VAL A 47 -0.86 -11.13 -1.46
C VAL A 47 0.55 -10.55 -1.36
N ALA A 48 1.17 -10.18 -2.48
CA ALA A 48 2.49 -9.56 -2.48
C ALA A 48 2.48 -8.20 -1.76
N GLY A 49 1.43 -7.40 -1.91
CA GLY A 49 1.21 -6.15 -1.18
C GLY A 49 1.18 -6.40 0.33
N ALA A 50 0.28 -7.27 0.79
CA ALA A 50 0.13 -7.60 2.21
C ALA A 50 1.42 -8.16 2.84
N ILE A 51 2.18 -8.98 2.12
CA ILE A 51 3.49 -9.44 2.57
C ILE A 51 4.45 -8.27 2.73
N GLY A 52 4.47 -7.34 1.77
CA GLY A 52 5.31 -6.15 1.82
C GLY A 52 5.01 -5.28 3.03
N GLU A 53 3.74 -4.97 3.27
CA GLU A 53 3.29 -4.19 4.42
C GLU A 53 3.67 -4.85 5.75
N ASN A 54 3.48 -6.17 5.87
CA ASN A 54 3.88 -6.92 7.08
C ASN A 54 5.40 -6.87 7.31
N LEU A 55 6.21 -6.87 6.26
CA LEU A 55 7.67 -6.72 6.39
C LEU A 55 8.05 -5.32 6.90
N VAL A 56 7.33 -4.27 6.49
CA VAL A 56 7.52 -2.90 6.99
C VAL A 56 7.15 -2.82 8.47
N VAL A 57 6.02 -3.40 8.89
CA VAL A 57 5.63 -3.47 10.31
C VAL A 57 6.70 -4.14 11.14
N LYS A 58 7.17 -5.33 10.74
CA LYS A 58 8.24 -6.06 11.44
C LYS A 58 9.56 -5.30 11.52
N GLU A 59 9.86 -4.45 10.53
CA GLU A 59 11.05 -3.62 10.57
C GLU A 59 10.88 -2.48 11.59
N ILE A 60 9.70 -1.83 11.61
CA ILE A 60 9.37 -0.74 12.55
C ILE A 60 9.29 -1.25 13.98
N GLU A 61 8.81 -2.48 14.23
CA GLU A 61 8.77 -3.10 15.56
C GLU A 61 10.14 -3.23 16.24
N LYS A 62 11.24 -3.09 15.50
CA LYS A 62 12.60 -3.05 16.05
C LYS A 62 12.98 -1.68 16.64
N LEU A 63 12.18 -0.63 16.38
CA LEU A 63 12.38 0.70 16.93
C LEU A 63 12.00 0.74 18.41
N PRO A 64 12.51 1.73 19.19
CA PRO A 64 12.08 1.96 20.57
C PRO A 64 10.57 2.22 20.70
N ASN A 65 10.02 2.00 21.90
CA ASN A 65 8.59 2.12 22.18
C ASN A 65 8.03 3.57 22.12
N ASP A 66 8.86 4.55 21.81
CA ASP A 66 8.46 5.95 21.63
C ASP A 66 8.02 6.29 20.18
N TYR A 67 7.90 5.26 19.33
CA TYR A 67 7.30 5.33 18.01
C TYR A 67 5.90 4.72 18.04
N ILE A 68 4.89 5.47 17.60
CA ILE A 68 3.50 5.03 17.53
C ILE A 68 3.15 4.76 16.07
N LEU A 69 2.83 3.51 15.75
CA LEU A 69 2.47 3.06 14.40
C LEU A 69 0.95 2.90 14.28
N LEU A 70 0.36 3.54 13.29
CA LEU A 70 -1.02 3.33 12.87
C LEU A 70 -1.00 2.72 11.46
N ASN A 71 -1.48 1.48 11.36
CA ASN A 71 -1.59 0.78 10.08
C ASN A 71 -2.96 1.05 9.45
N ASP A 72 -3.01 1.06 8.11
CA ASP A 72 -4.23 1.28 7.33
C ASP A 72 -5.02 2.51 7.81
N PHE A 73 -4.29 3.60 8.02
CA PHE A 73 -4.89 4.85 8.49
C PHE A 73 -5.72 5.47 7.37
N SER A 74 -7.01 5.71 7.63
CA SER A 74 -7.88 6.37 6.68
C SER A 74 -8.72 7.47 7.32
N MET A 75 -9.03 8.51 6.54
CA MET A 75 -9.85 9.62 6.98
C MET A 75 -10.64 10.22 5.84
N LYS A 76 -11.89 10.63 6.13
CA LYS A 76 -12.77 11.37 5.22
C LYS A 76 -12.90 12.82 5.63
N PHE A 77 -13.02 13.68 4.65
CA PHE A 77 -13.17 15.14 4.85
C PHE A 77 -14.52 15.65 4.37
N SER A 78 -15.23 16.33 5.26
CA SER A 78 -16.48 17.00 4.93
C SER A 78 -16.51 18.38 5.63
N PRO A 79 -16.36 19.48 4.89
CA PRO A 79 -16.14 19.59 3.44
C PRO A 79 -14.78 19.05 2.99
N PRO A 80 -14.59 18.74 1.68
CA PRO A 80 -13.32 18.26 1.15
C PRO A 80 -12.22 19.33 1.28
N ILE A 81 -10.99 18.88 1.47
CA ILE A 81 -9.81 19.75 1.47
C ILE A 81 -9.49 20.16 0.03
N TYR A 82 -9.40 21.48 -0.22
CA TYR A 82 -9.06 21.99 -1.53
C TYR A 82 -7.57 22.32 -1.64
N ASN A 83 -6.88 21.62 -2.54
CA ASN A 83 -5.50 21.91 -2.87
C ASN A 83 -5.42 22.89 -4.05
N ARG A 84 -5.08 24.15 -3.76
CA ARG A 84 -5.00 25.22 -4.77
C ARG A 84 -3.88 25.01 -5.79
N HIS A 85 -2.80 24.31 -5.42
CA HIS A 85 -1.65 24.09 -6.30
C HIS A 85 -1.94 23.07 -7.41
N THR A 86 -2.74 22.06 -7.10
CA THR A 86 -3.10 20.98 -8.04
C THR A 86 -4.53 21.12 -8.56
N ASN A 87 -5.31 22.11 -8.06
CA ASN A 87 -6.74 22.28 -8.33
C ASN A 87 -7.56 21.01 -8.02
N ASP A 88 -7.20 20.31 -6.93
CA ASP A 88 -7.80 19.05 -6.50
C ASP A 88 -8.64 19.20 -5.23
N ARG A 89 -9.72 18.43 -5.13
CA ARG A 89 -10.56 18.31 -3.94
C ARG A 89 -10.35 16.95 -3.30
N ILE A 90 -9.75 16.93 -2.12
CA ILE A 90 -9.42 15.72 -1.38
C ILE A 90 -10.58 15.38 -0.45
N PHE A 91 -11.32 14.33 -0.77
CA PHE A 91 -12.45 13.84 0.04
C PHE A 91 -12.02 12.83 1.10
N SER A 92 -10.93 12.13 0.84
CA SER A 92 -10.37 11.12 1.76
C SER A 92 -8.89 10.91 1.51
N ILE A 93 -8.22 10.40 2.54
CA ILE A 93 -6.85 9.87 2.46
C ILE A 93 -6.83 8.46 3.01
N GLN A 94 -5.89 7.66 2.49
CA GLN A 94 -5.52 6.36 3.01
C GLN A 94 -4.00 6.26 3.03
N ILE A 95 -3.45 5.69 4.08
CA ILE A 95 -2.01 5.59 4.34
C ILE A 95 -1.73 4.17 4.83
N ASP A 96 -0.84 3.44 4.16
CA ASP A 96 -0.47 2.07 4.56
C ASP A 96 0.04 2.06 6.00
N HIS A 97 1.01 2.94 6.29
CA HIS A 97 1.59 3.07 7.64
C HIS A 97 1.83 4.53 7.98
N LEU A 98 1.22 5.00 9.05
CA LEU A 98 1.43 6.33 9.62
C LEU A 98 2.23 6.19 10.92
N LEU A 99 3.47 6.65 10.94
CA LEU A 99 4.35 6.55 12.10
C LEU A 99 4.52 7.91 12.75
N ILE A 100 4.28 7.98 14.07
CA ILE A 100 4.37 9.20 14.87
C ILE A 100 5.52 9.03 15.85
N SER A 101 6.40 10.01 15.92
CA SER A 101 7.56 10.00 16.82
C SER A 101 7.87 11.39 17.36
N LYS A 102 8.86 11.47 18.24
CA LYS A 102 9.38 12.77 18.73
C LYS A 102 9.95 13.66 17.64
N SER A 103 10.32 13.12 16.48
CA SER A 103 10.84 13.89 15.34
C SER A 103 9.78 14.31 14.34
N GLY A 104 8.52 13.92 14.53
CA GLY A 104 7.39 14.25 13.64
C GLY A 104 6.59 13.05 13.17
N ILE A 105 5.86 13.25 12.07
CA ILE A 105 5.02 12.22 11.44
C ILE A 105 5.71 11.73 10.17
N TYR A 106 5.65 10.43 9.94
CA TYR A 106 6.13 9.79 8.72
C TYR A 106 4.98 9.07 8.03
N ILE A 107 4.75 9.38 6.76
CA ILE A 107 3.85 8.65 5.88
C ILE A 107 4.69 7.63 5.14
N LEU A 108 4.38 6.34 5.32
CA LEU A 108 5.09 5.25 4.68
C LEU A 108 4.14 4.56 3.71
N GLU A 109 4.50 4.58 2.44
CA GLU A 109 3.82 3.88 1.35
C GLU A 109 4.68 2.67 0.97
N THR A 110 4.12 1.47 1.02
CA THR A 110 4.85 0.23 0.75
C THR A 110 4.74 -0.18 -0.71
N LYS A 111 5.87 -0.50 -1.33
CA LYS A 111 5.90 -1.04 -2.70
C LYS A 111 6.72 -2.34 -2.75
N ASN A 112 6.02 -3.44 -3.01
CA ASN A 112 6.62 -4.76 -3.16
C ASN A 112 6.68 -5.14 -4.65
N TRP A 113 7.42 -4.37 -5.42
CA TRP A 113 7.56 -4.56 -6.86
C TRP A 113 8.71 -5.52 -7.19
N SER A 114 8.50 -6.37 -8.21
CA SER A 114 9.59 -7.18 -8.76
C SER A 114 10.56 -6.30 -9.55
N LYS A 115 11.79 -6.78 -9.76
CA LYS A 115 12.79 -6.10 -10.60
C LYS A 115 12.23 -5.74 -11.99
N LYS A 116 11.51 -6.66 -12.62
CA LYS A 116 10.88 -6.48 -13.92
C LYS A 116 9.79 -5.40 -13.89
N SER A 117 9.08 -5.26 -12.76
CA SER A 117 8.06 -4.22 -12.59
C SER A 117 8.69 -2.85 -12.38
N ILE A 118 9.85 -2.75 -11.71
CA ILE A 118 10.56 -1.47 -11.50
C ILE A 118 11.02 -0.86 -12.84
N GLU A 119 11.46 -1.70 -13.78
CA GLU A 119 11.90 -1.24 -15.11
C GLU A 119 10.74 -0.71 -15.97
N SER A 120 9.52 -1.15 -15.71
CA SER A 120 8.31 -0.82 -16.50
C SER A 120 7.34 0.13 -15.80
N LEU A 121 7.45 0.32 -14.48
CA LEU A 121 6.53 1.13 -13.68
C LEU A 121 7.13 2.51 -13.38
N ASP A 122 6.28 3.53 -13.52
CA ASP A 122 6.62 4.91 -13.19
C ASP A 122 6.28 5.19 -11.71
N LEU A 123 7.27 5.60 -10.92
CA LEU A 123 7.09 6.03 -9.53
C LEU A 123 6.34 7.36 -9.39
N ARG A 124 6.07 8.08 -10.48
CA ARG A 124 5.37 9.37 -10.40
C ARG A 124 3.99 9.24 -9.76
N SER A 125 3.22 8.21 -10.12
CA SER A 125 1.90 7.99 -9.54
C SER A 125 1.92 7.74 -8.02
N PRO A 126 2.77 6.85 -7.45
CA PRO A 126 2.94 6.73 -6.00
C PRO A 126 3.43 8.03 -5.33
N VAL A 127 4.33 8.78 -5.97
CA VAL A 127 4.83 10.07 -5.47
C VAL A 127 3.72 11.11 -5.43
N GLU A 128 2.88 11.20 -6.45
CA GLU A 128 1.73 12.10 -6.49
C GLU A 128 0.70 11.72 -5.41
N GLN A 129 0.42 10.43 -5.25
CA GLN A 129 -0.50 9.91 -4.23
C GLN A 129 -0.03 10.29 -2.82
N ILE A 130 1.21 9.98 -2.45
CA ILE A 130 1.74 10.28 -1.12
C ILE A 130 1.85 11.78 -0.87
N THR A 131 2.17 12.58 -1.89
CA THR A 131 2.23 14.05 -1.79
C THR A 131 0.85 14.64 -1.56
N ARG A 132 -0.16 14.15 -2.27
CA ARG A 132 -1.57 14.53 -2.08
C ARG A 132 -2.05 14.22 -0.66
N THR A 133 -1.77 13.02 -0.20
CA THR A 133 -2.09 12.56 1.16
C THR A 133 -1.39 13.40 2.22
N SER A 134 -0.09 13.67 2.03
CA SER A 134 0.72 14.52 2.91
C SER A 134 0.19 15.94 3.03
N TYR A 135 -0.27 16.54 1.93
CA TYR A 135 -0.87 17.86 1.94
C TYR A 135 -2.13 17.90 2.82
N ALA A 136 -3.02 16.93 2.66
CA ALA A 136 -4.24 16.86 3.44
C ALA A 136 -3.94 16.61 4.93
N LEU A 137 -3.03 15.72 5.24
CA LEU A 137 -2.61 15.43 6.61
C LEU A 137 -1.94 16.66 7.25
N PHE A 138 -1.10 17.38 6.49
CA PHE A 138 -0.44 18.60 6.98
C PHE A 138 -1.47 19.65 7.40
N LEU A 139 -2.46 19.95 6.57
CA LEU A 139 -3.52 20.88 6.92
C LEU A 139 -4.29 20.40 8.15
N LEU A 140 -4.64 19.13 8.18
CA LEU A 140 -5.37 18.55 9.31
C LEU A 140 -4.65 18.75 10.65
N VAL A 141 -3.38 18.38 10.73
CA VAL A 141 -2.65 18.41 12.01
C VAL A 141 -2.14 19.78 12.40
N ASN A 142 -1.91 20.68 11.44
CA ASN A 142 -1.41 22.03 11.70
C ASN A 142 -2.52 23.07 11.82
N ASP A 143 -3.69 22.89 11.15
CA ASP A 143 -4.87 23.72 11.34
C ASP A 143 -5.71 23.29 12.55
N ALA A 144 -5.67 22.00 12.89
CA ALA A 144 -6.24 21.51 14.13
C ALA A 144 -5.47 22.15 15.28
N LYS A 145 -6.15 22.85 16.15
CA LYS A 145 -5.57 23.42 17.39
C LYS A 145 -5.14 22.31 18.35
N ILE A 146 -4.27 21.41 17.88
CA ILE A 146 -3.60 20.44 18.74
C ILE A 146 -2.72 21.30 19.64
N LYS A 147 -3.09 21.42 20.93
CA LYS A 147 -2.30 22.16 21.93
C LYS A 147 -0.96 21.45 22.13
N LEU A 148 -0.01 21.79 21.29
CA LEU A 148 1.40 21.54 21.52
C LEU A 148 1.87 22.60 22.52
N THR A 149 2.96 22.32 23.25
CA THR A 149 3.46 23.22 24.30
C THR A 149 3.64 24.62 23.71
N GLU A 150 3.08 25.64 24.40
CA GLU A 150 3.19 27.03 23.97
C GLU A 150 4.67 27.44 23.94
N HIS A 151 5.20 27.58 22.73
CA HIS A 151 6.49 28.20 22.53
C HIS A 151 6.33 29.71 22.41
N HIS A 152 7.15 30.47 23.09
CA HIS A 152 7.15 31.94 23.07
C HIS A 152 7.32 32.58 21.66
N TRP A 153 7.58 31.78 20.62
CA TRP A 153 7.92 32.20 19.26
C TRP A 153 6.91 31.77 18.19
N GLY A 154 5.71 31.36 18.56
CA GLY A 154 4.63 30.98 17.64
C GLY A 154 4.28 29.49 17.65
N ASP A 155 3.31 29.10 16.83
CA ASP A 155 2.80 27.75 16.75
C ASP A 155 3.85 26.82 16.12
N LYS A 156 4.16 25.72 16.84
CA LYS A 156 5.08 24.71 16.38
C LYS A 156 4.41 23.83 15.32
N GLN A 157 4.90 23.91 14.09
CA GLN A 157 4.41 23.05 13.02
C GLN A 157 4.86 21.61 13.22
N ILE A 158 3.98 20.65 12.91
CA ILE A 158 4.27 19.23 12.93
C ILE A 158 4.95 18.83 11.60
N PRO A 159 6.23 18.44 11.62
CA PRO A 159 6.91 18.01 10.41
C PRO A 159 6.29 16.70 9.89
N ILE A 160 6.02 16.64 8.58
CA ILE A 160 5.57 15.43 7.89
C ILE A 160 6.62 15.02 6.86
N ARG A 161 7.01 13.76 6.88
CA ARG A 161 8.01 13.18 5.95
C ARG A 161 7.39 12.03 5.20
N ASN A 162 7.54 12.07 3.87
CA ASN A 162 6.97 11.11 2.95
C ASN A 162 8.02 10.10 2.52
N ILE A 163 7.74 8.83 2.67
CA ILE A 163 8.68 7.73 2.38
C ILE A 163 7.95 6.66 1.56
N ILE A 164 8.50 6.32 0.41
CA ILE A 164 8.16 5.09 -0.31
C ILE A 164 9.15 4.02 0.13
N VAL A 165 8.64 2.95 0.73
CA VAL A 165 9.44 1.83 1.20
C VAL A 165 9.43 0.73 0.16
N MET A 166 10.59 0.48 -0.43
CA MET A 166 10.80 -0.59 -1.41
C MET A 166 11.23 -1.88 -0.72
N ILE A 167 10.45 -2.94 -0.89
CA ILE A 167 10.74 -4.24 -0.27
C ILE A 167 11.89 -4.96 -0.98
N ASN A 168 11.91 -4.90 -2.29
CA ASN A 168 12.95 -5.52 -3.12
C ASN A 168 14.00 -4.49 -3.55
N GLU A 169 14.15 -4.24 -4.82
CA GLU A 169 15.12 -3.30 -5.36
C GLU A 169 14.59 -1.86 -5.32
N LYS A 170 15.47 -0.91 -5.01
CA LYS A 170 15.18 0.52 -5.00
C LYS A 170 15.57 1.13 -6.34
N PRO A 171 14.70 1.90 -6.99
CA PRO A 171 15.04 2.66 -8.18
C PRO A 171 16.05 3.77 -7.84
N LYS A 172 16.77 4.26 -8.85
CA LYS A 172 17.77 5.32 -8.69
C LYS A 172 17.18 6.75 -8.67
N GLU A 173 15.87 6.86 -8.91
CA GLU A 173 15.18 8.15 -8.97
C GLU A 173 15.13 8.83 -7.60
N ASP A 174 15.35 10.15 -7.58
CA ASP A 174 15.26 10.99 -6.40
C ASP A 174 14.13 12.03 -6.57
N PHE A 175 13.32 12.21 -5.54
CA PHE A 175 12.19 13.14 -5.53
C PHE A 175 12.39 14.20 -4.44
N LYS A 176 11.99 15.45 -4.72
CA LYS A 176 12.22 16.57 -3.82
C LYS A 176 11.53 16.40 -2.45
N TYR A 177 10.28 15.92 -2.45
CA TYR A 177 9.42 15.87 -1.25
C TYR A 177 9.09 14.44 -0.79
N VAL A 178 9.63 13.44 -1.46
CA VAL A 178 9.40 12.02 -1.15
C VAL A 178 10.74 11.30 -1.18
N LYS A 179 11.04 10.57 -0.12
CA LYS A 179 12.26 9.75 -0.08
C LYS A 179 11.93 8.31 -0.40
N VAL A 180 12.70 7.73 -1.31
CA VAL A 180 12.60 6.30 -1.63
C VAL A 180 13.66 5.57 -0.82
N LYS A 181 13.24 4.64 0.03
CA LYS A 181 14.12 3.86 0.90
C LYS A 181 13.87 2.37 0.70
N SER A 182 14.93 1.58 0.73
CA SER A 182 14.79 0.14 0.90
C SER A 182 14.38 -0.18 2.34
N LEU A 183 13.80 -1.37 2.54
CA LEU A 183 13.41 -1.83 3.88
C LEU A 183 14.61 -1.79 4.86
N LYS A 184 15.82 -2.13 4.40
CA LYS A 184 17.04 -2.11 5.22
C LYS A 184 17.50 -0.71 5.62
N GLU A 185 17.16 0.32 4.84
CA GLU A 185 17.51 1.72 5.11
C GLU A 185 16.47 2.43 5.98
N LEU A 186 15.29 1.82 6.18
CA LEU A 186 14.14 2.47 6.78
C LEU A 186 14.43 2.97 8.20
N ASN A 187 14.81 2.08 9.11
CA ASN A 187 15.02 2.44 10.52
C ASN A 187 16.16 3.44 10.70
N ASN A 188 17.26 3.32 9.95
CA ASN A 188 18.34 4.31 9.98
C ASN A 188 17.86 5.69 9.53
N TYR A 189 16.94 5.76 8.57
CA TYR A 189 16.37 7.03 8.14
C TYR A 189 15.38 7.60 9.17
N LEU A 190 14.54 6.77 9.78
CA LEU A 190 13.56 7.18 10.79
C LEU A 190 14.23 7.73 12.06
N THR A 191 15.35 7.15 12.47
CA THR A 191 16.11 7.54 13.66
C THR A 191 17.11 8.67 13.44
N TYR A 192 17.30 9.12 12.21
CA TYR A 192 18.25 10.17 11.86
C TYR A 192 17.88 11.56 12.39
N PHE A 193 16.59 11.84 12.56
CA PHE A 193 16.10 13.18 12.87
C PHE A 193 16.05 13.45 14.36
N GLU A 194 16.51 14.64 14.74
CA GLU A 194 16.47 15.11 16.12
C GLU A 194 15.03 15.22 16.65
N PRO A 195 14.81 14.91 17.94
CA PRO A 195 13.53 15.10 18.61
C PRO A 195 13.12 16.57 18.61
N VAL A 196 11.88 16.84 18.19
CA VAL A 196 11.24 18.16 18.25
C VAL A 196 10.03 18.18 19.17
N PHE A 197 9.55 17.01 19.59
CA PHE A 197 8.39 16.83 20.46
C PHE A 197 8.75 16.07 21.73
N THR A 198 8.04 16.39 22.81
CA THR A 198 8.01 15.59 24.03
C THR A 198 7.12 14.35 23.82
N GLU A 199 7.26 13.37 24.68
CA GLU A 199 6.39 12.18 24.67
C GLU A 199 4.91 12.54 24.84
N THR A 200 4.60 13.53 25.68
CA THR A 200 3.23 14.02 25.86
C THR A 200 2.65 14.63 24.58
N GLU A 201 3.46 15.36 23.81
CA GLU A 201 3.05 15.94 22.53
C GLU A 201 2.82 14.85 21.47
N VAL A 202 3.70 13.85 21.41
CA VAL A 202 3.54 12.66 20.54
C VAL A 202 2.22 11.96 20.83
N ASN A 203 1.93 11.69 22.11
CA ASN A 203 0.67 11.06 22.51
C ASN A 203 -0.56 11.91 22.18
N ARG A 204 -0.48 13.25 22.29
CA ARG A 204 -1.58 14.14 21.87
C ARG A 204 -1.84 14.08 20.37
N ILE A 205 -0.77 14.09 19.55
CA ILE A 205 -0.87 13.96 18.08
C ILE A 205 -1.50 12.61 17.73
N ALA A 206 -1.00 11.52 18.31
CA ALA A 206 -1.52 10.18 18.07
C ALA A 206 -3.01 10.04 18.45
N ASN A 207 -3.38 10.48 19.65
CA ASN A 207 -4.76 10.45 20.12
C ASN A 207 -5.71 11.29 19.24
N TYR A 208 -5.24 12.44 18.75
CA TYR A 208 -6.00 13.24 17.80
C TYR A 208 -6.25 12.49 16.50
N LEU A 209 -5.24 11.86 15.93
CA LEU A 209 -5.34 11.10 14.69
C LEU A 209 -6.23 9.86 14.85
N ILE A 210 -6.03 9.08 15.92
CA ILE A 210 -6.86 7.89 16.23
C ILE A 210 -8.35 8.28 16.40
N LYS A 211 -8.63 9.38 17.09
CA LYS A 211 -10.01 9.84 17.30
C LYS A 211 -10.72 10.24 16.00
N ASN A 212 -9.98 10.68 15.00
CA ASN A 212 -10.52 11.17 13.72
C ASN A 212 -10.36 10.14 12.57
N GLN A 213 -9.79 8.97 12.84
CA GLN A 213 -9.74 7.85 11.90
C GLN A 213 -11.15 7.29 11.65
N ASN A 214 -11.45 6.89 10.39
CA ASN A 214 -12.73 6.29 10.00
C ASN A 214 -12.74 4.78 10.24
#